data_eabf799f95b7c42b76234608d56c127b
#
_entry.id   eabf799f95b7c42b76234608d56c127b
#
_cell.length_a   1.000
_cell.length_b   1.000
_cell.length_c   1.000
_cell.angle_alpha   90.00
_cell.angle_beta   90.00
_cell.angle_gamma   90.00
#
_symmetry.space_group_name_H-M   'P 1'
#
loop_
_entity.id
_entity.type
_entity.pdbx_description
1 polymer ?
#
loop_
_entity_poly.entity_id
_entity_poly.type
_entity_poly.pdbx_seq_one_letter_code
_entity_poly.pdbx_strand_id
1 'polypeptide(L)'
;MKKLLLVLSTLTLLSFTEPCYKVTSVIASADAPDMKKERVIFGIKQLAEEIVSEKYTICSDGSPITVDLFSIEAPTTGVSIGPFTAIKKETIIKVKITKDGKEYIGEGTAKTTVKSTLIELQDENLPFEKTTFASAVKKSLLDAVSKM
;
A
#
# COMPACT_ATOMS: atom_id res chain seq x y z
N MET A 1 -28.04 -22.23 63.85
CA MET A 1 -28.53 -21.47 62.69
C MET A 1 -27.30 -20.94 61.92
N LYS A 2 -26.87 -21.67 60.88
CA LYS A 2 -25.71 -21.30 60.06
C LYS A 2 -26.23 -20.54 58.84
N LYS A 3 -25.94 -19.23 58.77
CA LYS A 3 -26.24 -18.39 57.60
C LYS A 3 -25.20 -18.67 56.51
N LEU A 4 -25.63 -19.35 55.49
CA LEU A 4 -24.86 -19.61 54.25
C LEU A 4 -24.83 -18.31 53.44
N LEU A 5 -23.70 -17.61 53.40
CA LEU A 5 -23.48 -16.46 52.55
C LEU A 5 -23.13 -16.95 51.15
N LEU A 6 -24.06 -16.88 50.24
CA LEU A 6 -23.90 -17.21 48.81
C LEU A 6 -23.25 -15.98 48.14
N VAL A 7 -21.94 -16.00 48.00
CA VAL A 7 -21.21 -14.99 47.21
C VAL A 7 -21.40 -15.34 45.74
N LEU A 8 -22.33 -14.65 45.10
CA LEU A 8 -22.56 -14.72 43.66
C LEU A 8 -21.45 -13.92 42.98
N SER A 9 -20.35 -14.58 42.60
CA SER A 9 -19.31 -13.96 41.79
C SER A 9 -19.84 -13.80 40.37
N THR A 10 -20.28 -12.62 40.02
CA THR A 10 -20.58 -12.21 38.63
C THR A 10 -19.27 -12.13 37.88
N LEU A 11 -18.93 -13.21 37.19
CA LEU A 11 -17.86 -13.23 36.19
C LEU A 11 -18.32 -12.38 35.01
N THR A 12 -17.99 -11.10 35.00
CA THR A 12 -18.14 -10.26 33.82
C THR A 12 -17.15 -10.78 32.76
N LEU A 13 -17.65 -11.56 31.83
CA LEU A 13 -16.97 -11.89 30.60
C LEU A 13 -16.76 -10.58 29.83
N LEU A 14 -15.62 -9.93 30.04
CA LEU A 14 -15.13 -8.89 29.17
C LEU A 14 -14.88 -9.56 27.81
N SER A 15 -15.87 -9.53 26.94
CA SER A 15 -15.69 -9.84 25.53
C SER A 15 -14.70 -8.83 24.97
N PHE A 16 -13.43 -9.16 24.90
CA PHE A 16 -12.47 -8.44 24.10
C PHE A 16 -12.87 -8.66 22.65
N THR A 17 -13.75 -7.82 22.14
CA THR A 17 -13.95 -7.74 20.69
C THR A 17 -12.68 -7.18 20.12
N GLU A 18 -11.98 -8.00 19.35
CA GLU A 18 -10.82 -7.51 18.60
C GLU A 18 -11.23 -6.29 17.77
N PRO A 19 -10.45 -5.21 17.81
CA PRO A 19 -10.76 -4.02 17.06
C PRO A 19 -10.81 -4.36 15.58
N CYS A 20 -11.93 -4.05 14.94
CA CYS A 20 -12.08 -4.26 13.52
C CYS A 20 -11.97 -2.93 12.77
N TYR A 21 -11.49 -3.00 11.55
CA TYR A 21 -11.15 -1.84 10.73
C TYR A 21 -11.86 -1.88 9.37
N LYS A 22 -11.92 -0.74 8.70
CA LYS A 22 -12.47 -0.59 7.36
C LYS A 22 -11.65 0.39 6.56
N VAL A 23 -11.23 0.02 5.37
CA VAL A 23 -10.62 0.95 4.41
C VAL A 23 -11.73 1.83 3.83
N THR A 24 -11.88 3.04 4.37
CA THR A 24 -12.98 3.96 4.04
C THR A 24 -12.66 4.88 2.88
N SER A 25 -11.41 5.31 2.77
CA SER A 25 -11.00 6.27 1.75
C SER A 25 -9.63 5.93 1.20
N VAL A 26 -9.53 6.00 -0.12
CA VAL A 26 -8.25 5.93 -0.82
C VAL A 26 -8.14 7.16 -1.70
N ILE A 27 -7.05 7.87 -1.54
CA ILE A 27 -6.75 9.10 -2.27
C ILE A 27 -5.44 8.88 -3.04
N ALA A 28 -5.33 9.46 -4.22
CA ALA A 28 -4.08 9.59 -4.92
C ALA A 28 -3.79 11.09 -5.07
N SER A 29 -3.01 11.62 -4.13
CA SER A 29 -2.57 13.02 -4.15
C SER A 29 -1.45 13.24 -5.15
N ALA A 30 -0.64 12.20 -5.40
CA ALA A 30 0.35 12.22 -6.46
C ALA A 30 -0.28 11.97 -7.83
N ASP A 31 0.24 12.66 -8.84
CA ASP A 31 -0.15 12.42 -10.22
C ASP A 31 0.55 11.16 -10.75
N ALA A 32 -0.25 10.19 -11.16
CA ALA A 32 0.25 8.98 -11.82
C ALA A 32 0.28 9.23 -13.33
N PRO A 33 1.46 9.28 -13.96
CA PRO A 33 1.54 9.47 -15.41
C PRO A 33 0.84 8.33 -16.13
N ASP A 34 0.09 8.66 -17.16
CA ASP A 34 -0.57 7.74 -18.12
C ASP A 34 -1.58 6.73 -17.53
N MET A 35 -2.00 6.93 -16.27
CA MET A 35 -3.02 6.08 -15.65
C MET A 35 -4.26 6.87 -15.26
N LYS A 36 -5.44 6.28 -15.53
CA LYS A 36 -6.70 6.87 -15.06
C LYS A 36 -6.73 6.82 -13.53
N LYS A 37 -6.87 7.97 -12.90
CA LYS A 37 -6.84 8.14 -11.43
C LYS A 37 -7.81 7.20 -10.72
N GLU A 38 -9.01 7.00 -11.25
CA GLU A 38 -10.03 6.11 -10.68
C GLU A 38 -9.57 4.65 -10.64
N ARG A 39 -8.85 4.19 -11.68
CA ARG A 39 -8.31 2.82 -11.72
C ARG A 39 -7.17 2.63 -10.72
N VAL A 40 -6.35 3.66 -10.54
CA VAL A 40 -5.26 3.65 -9.54
C VAL A 40 -5.86 3.55 -8.15
N ILE A 41 -6.83 4.43 -7.82
CA ILE A 41 -7.53 4.43 -6.53
C ILE A 41 -8.18 3.06 -6.25
N PHE A 42 -8.89 2.50 -7.24
CA PHE A 42 -9.54 1.20 -7.11
C PHE A 42 -8.52 0.08 -6.83
N GLY A 43 -7.42 0.04 -7.59
CA GLY A 43 -6.36 -0.95 -7.39
C GLY A 43 -5.67 -0.84 -6.04
N ILE A 44 -5.39 0.39 -5.58
CA ILE A 44 -4.82 0.63 -4.25
C ILE A 44 -5.79 0.19 -3.16
N LYS A 45 -7.09 0.45 -3.31
CA LYS A 45 -8.11 0.04 -2.34
C LYS A 45 -8.14 -1.47 -2.17
N GLN A 46 -8.18 -2.23 -3.26
CA GLN A 46 -8.17 -3.69 -3.21
C GLN A 46 -6.91 -4.24 -2.53
N LEU A 47 -5.72 -3.72 -2.90
CA LEU A 47 -4.47 -4.12 -2.28
C LEU A 47 -4.40 -3.75 -0.80
N ALA A 48 -4.91 -2.58 -0.43
CA ALA A 48 -4.93 -2.14 0.97
C ALA A 48 -5.86 -3.02 1.82
N GLU A 49 -7.05 -3.35 1.31
CA GLU A 49 -7.99 -4.26 1.98
C GLU A 49 -7.37 -5.66 2.16
N GLU A 50 -6.73 -6.20 1.12
CA GLU A 50 -6.02 -7.48 1.18
C GLU A 50 -4.93 -7.46 2.27
N ILE A 51 -3.99 -6.50 2.19
CA ILE A 51 -2.83 -6.43 3.07
C ILE A 51 -3.23 -6.12 4.53
N VAL A 52 -4.21 -5.24 4.73
CA VAL A 52 -4.69 -4.93 6.08
C VAL A 52 -5.40 -6.14 6.68
N SER A 53 -6.13 -6.92 5.87
CA SER A 53 -6.82 -8.14 6.34
C SER A 53 -5.89 -9.25 6.82
N GLU A 54 -4.62 -9.25 6.37
CA GLU A 54 -3.61 -10.19 6.85
C GLU A 54 -3.20 -9.94 8.32
N LYS A 55 -3.37 -8.72 8.81
CA LYS A 55 -2.93 -8.31 10.16
C LYS A 55 -4.08 -7.94 11.08
N TYR A 56 -5.19 -7.46 10.54
CA TYR A 56 -6.32 -6.92 11.29
C TYR A 56 -7.66 -7.49 10.78
N THR A 57 -8.62 -7.61 11.67
CA THR A 57 -9.99 -7.98 11.27
C THR A 57 -10.65 -6.82 10.51
N ILE A 58 -11.17 -7.09 9.32
CA ILE A 58 -11.92 -6.14 8.50
C ILE A 58 -13.41 -6.37 8.71
N CYS A 59 -14.17 -5.30 8.95
CA CYS A 59 -15.62 -5.38 9.09
C CYS A 59 -16.31 -4.12 8.53
N SER A 60 -17.61 -4.22 8.27
CA SER A 60 -18.40 -3.11 7.68
C SER A 60 -18.45 -1.88 8.59
N ASP A 61 -18.46 -2.08 9.89
CA ASP A 61 -18.63 -1.06 10.92
C ASP A 61 -17.32 -0.74 11.65
N GLY A 62 -16.18 -1.16 11.08
CA GLY A 62 -14.86 -1.00 11.65
C GLY A 62 -14.37 0.44 11.71
N SER A 63 -13.38 0.67 12.57
CA SER A 63 -12.67 1.94 12.66
C SER A 63 -12.07 2.31 11.29
N PRO A 64 -12.15 3.58 10.88
CA PRO A 64 -11.73 3.98 9.55
C PRO A 64 -10.21 3.92 9.37
N ILE A 65 -9.80 3.33 8.26
CA ILE A 65 -8.44 3.45 7.73
C ILE A 65 -8.51 4.26 6.44
N THR A 66 -7.65 5.25 6.30
CA THR A 66 -7.48 6.00 5.06
C THR A 66 -6.11 5.75 4.47
N VAL A 67 -6.03 5.71 3.14
CA VAL A 67 -4.79 5.47 2.40
C VAL A 67 -4.59 6.61 1.41
N ASP A 68 -3.43 7.23 1.42
CA ASP A 68 -3.04 8.27 0.48
C ASP A 68 -1.75 7.88 -0.26
N LEU A 69 -1.84 7.78 -1.58
CA LEU A 69 -0.69 7.68 -2.46
C LEU A 69 -0.18 9.11 -2.72
N PHE A 70 0.84 9.55 -1.98
CA PHE A 70 1.27 10.95 -2.01
C PHE A 70 2.57 11.20 -2.76
N SER A 71 3.34 10.17 -3.11
CA SER A 71 4.56 10.34 -3.93
C SER A 71 4.74 9.20 -4.91
N ILE A 72 5.05 9.57 -6.13
CA ILE A 72 5.44 8.68 -7.23
C ILE A 72 6.70 9.26 -7.85
N GLU A 73 7.78 8.53 -7.80
CA GLU A 73 9.06 8.90 -8.41
C GLU A 73 9.46 7.79 -9.39
N ALA A 74 9.90 8.17 -10.57
CA ALA A 74 10.32 7.22 -11.62
C ALA A 74 11.70 7.60 -12.18
N PRO A 75 12.76 7.55 -11.36
CA PRO A 75 14.11 7.85 -11.84
C PRO A 75 14.54 6.83 -12.90
N THR A 76 15.15 7.35 -13.96
CA THR A 76 15.68 6.57 -15.07
C THR A 76 17.19 6.68 -15.08
N THR A 77 17.88 5.54 -15.18
CA THR A 77 19.33 5.50 -15.30
C THR A 77 19.70 4.72 -16.56
N GLY A 78 20.37 5.39 -17.50
CA GLY A 78 20.86 4.78 -18.74
C GLY A 78 22.37 4.51 -18.65
N VAL A 79 22.78 3.34 -19.14
CA VAL A 79 24.20 3.01 -19.36
C VAL A 79 24.36 2.51 -20.80
N SER A 80 25.20 3.21 -21.57
CA SER A 80 25.53 2.81 -22.95
C SER A 80 26.96 2.30 -23.00
N ILE A 81 27.14 1.12 -23.58
CA ILE A 81 28.45 0.50 -23.81
C ILE A 81 28.51 0.06 -25.26
N GLY A 82 29.15 0.85 -26.09
CA GLY A 82 29.18 0.60 -27.53
C GLY A 82 27.79 0.63 -28.17
N PRO A 83 27.42 -0.38 -28.97
CA PRO A 83 26.09 -0.45 -29.60
C PRO A 83 24.97 -0.90 -28.63
N PHE A 84 25.29 -1.16 -27.36
CA PHE A 84 24.34 -1.67 -26.37
C PHE A 84 23.92 -0.57 -25.43
N THR A 85 22.62 -0.37 -25.28
CA THR A 85 22.04 0.52 -24.29
C THR A 85 21.18 -0.27 -23.31
N ALA A 86 21.44 -0.11 -22.04
CA ALA A 86 20.61 -0.66 -20.98
C ALA A 86 19.99 0.51 -20.20
N ILE A 87 18.68 0.59 -20.18
CA ILE A 87 17.91 1.57 -19.42
C ILE A 87 17.33 0.85 -18.22
N LYS A 88 17.66 1.34 -17.02
CA LYS A 88 17.04 0.92 -15.78
C LYS A 88 16.02 1.97 -15.36
N LYS A 89 14.78 1.57 -15.23
CA LYS A 89 13.72 2.37 -14.62
C LYS A 89 13.45 1.87 -13.22
N GLU A 90 13.40 2.78 -12.28
CA GLU A 90 13.04 2.50 -10.91
C GLU A 90 11.75 3.26 -10.60
N THR A 91 10.78 2.59 -10.02
CA THR A 91 9.55 3.20 -9.54
C THR A 91 9.57 3.19 -8.03
N ILE A 92 9.54 4.36 -7.43
CA ILE A 92 9.50 4.55 -5.98
C ILE A 92 8.14 5.13 -5.65
N ILE A 93 7.42 4.45 -4.76
CA ILE A 93 6.09 4.85 -4.33
C ILE A 93 6.08 5.03 -2.83
N LYS A 94 5.47 6.12 -2.37
CA LYS A 94 5.22 6.36 -0.95
C LYS A 94 3.73 6.45 -0.71
N VAL A 95 3.26 5.65 0.24
CA VAL A 95 1.88 5.70 0.73
C VAL A 95 1.86 6.11 2.20
N LYS A 96 0.78 6.78 2.56
CA LYS A 96 0.47 7.13 3.94
C LYS A 96 -0.82 6.43 4.34
N ILE A 97 -0.78 5.66 5.41
CA ILE A 97 -1.95 5.04 6.02
C ILE A 97 -2.25 5.79 7.31
N THR A 98 -3.48 6.25 7.46
CA THR A 98 -3.95 6.85 8.72
C THR A 98 -4.90 5.88 9.41
N LYS A 99 -4.58 5.52 10.64
CA LYS A 99 -5.34 4.62 11.50
C LYS A 99 -5.36 5.17 12.92
N ASP A 100 -6.53 5.29 13.52
CA ASP A 100 -6.71 5.79 14.89
C ASP A 100 -6.00 7.14 15.14
N GLY A 101 -6.03 8.03 14.13
CA GLY A 101 -5.39 9.35 14.18
C GLY A 101 -3.86 9.34 14.05
N LYS A 102 -3.24 8.18 13.88
CA LYS A 102 -1.78 8.05 13.64
C LYS A 102 -1.51 7.82 12.16
N GLU A 103 -0.40 8.38 11.70
CA GLU A 103 0.07 8.25 10.32
C GLU A 103 1.24 7.27 10.23
N TYR A 104 1.18 6.37 9.25
CA TYR A 104 2.20 5.37 8.96
C TYR A 104 2.61 5.50 7.51
N ILE A 105 3.87 5.84 7.28
CA ILE A 105 4.40 6.05 5.92
C ILE A 105 5.18 4.81 5.51
N GLY A 106 4.79 4.26 4.36
CA GLY A 106 5.49 3.15 3.72
C GLY A 106 6.09 3.56 2.39
N GLU A 107 7.24 2.97 2.08
CA GLU A 107 7.94 3.13 0.83
C GLU A 107 8.10 1.79 0.11
N GLY A 108 7.84 1.79 -1.18
CA GLY A 108 7.97 0.60 -2.02
C GLY A 108 8.72 0.92 -3.32
N THR A 109 9.69 0.09 -3.64
CA THR A 109 10.50 0.24 -4.84
C THR A 109 10.37 -0.99 -5.73
N ALA A 110 10.17 -0.75 -7.02
CA ALA A 110 10.26 -1.77 -8.05
C ALA A 110 11.17 -1.31 -9.20
N LYS A 111 11.89 -2.25 -9.78
CA LYS A 111 12.90 -1.97 -10.82
C LYS A 111 12.57 -2.76 -12.09
N THR A 112 12.67 -2.08 -13.21
CA THR A 112 12.61 -2.69 -14.53
C THR A 112 13.88 -2.38 -15.29
N THR A 113 14.41 -3.37 -16.00
CA THR A 113 15.57 -3.18 -16.88
C THR A 113 15.15 -3.49 -18.31
N VAL A 114 15.24 -2.50 -19.17
CA VAL A 114 15.04 -2.67 -20.60
C VAL A 114 16.42 -2.71 -21.25
N LYS A 115 16.72 -3.80 -21.96
CA LYS A 115 17.93 -3.93 -22.76
C LYS A 115 17.55 -3.76 -24.23
N SER A 116 18.18 -2.85 -24.93
CA SER A 116 18.00 -2.66 -26.37
C SER A 116 19.33 -2.80 -27.08
N THR A 117 19.28 -3.50 -28.22
CA THR A 117 20.35 -3.56 -29.20
C THR A 117 19.86 -2.81 -30.44
N LEU A 118 20.53 -1.74 -30.84
CA LEU A 118 20.35 -1.03 -32.13
C LEU A 118 19.09 -0.21 -32.35
N ILE A 119 18.21 0.00 -31.35
CA ILE A 119 17.07 0.91 -31.47
C ILE A 119 17.26 2.03 -30.47
N GLU A 120 17.25 3.28 -30.91
CA GLU A 120 17.11 4.44 -30.08
C GLU A 120 15.71 4.37 -29.42
N LEU A 121 15.67 3.90 -28.19
CA LEU A 121 14.48 4.00 -27.37
C LEU A 121 14.36 5.45 -26.93
N GLN A 122 13.51 6.20 -27.61
CA GLN A 122 13.10 7.50 -27.11
C GLN A 122 12.39 7.30 -25.77
N ASP A 123 12.93 7.90 -24.72
CA ASP A 123 12.52 7.72 -23.33
C ASP A 123 11.06 8.10 -23.07
N GLU A 124 10.50 8.95 -23.95
CA GLU A 124 9.13 9.48 -23.86
C GLU A 124 8.04 8.44 -24.16
N ASN A 125 8.36 7.32 -24.82
CA ASN A 125 7.36 6.36 -25.28
C ASN A 125 7.37 5.00 -24.57
N LEU A 126 8.19 4.84 -23.51
CA LEU A 126 8.14 3.61 -22.71
C LEU A 126 6.97 3.68 -21.74
N PRO A 127 5.91 2.88 -21.94
CA PRO A 127 4.77 2.90 -21.05
C PRO A 127 5.24 2.57 -19.63
N PHE A 128 4.70 3.29 -18.67
CA PHE A 128 4.84 2.98 -17.25
C PHE A 128 4.39 1.53 -17.06
N GLU A 129 5.29 0.63 -16.71
CA GLU A 129 4.94 -0.77 -16.58
C GLU A 129 3.97 -0.96 -15.42
N LYS A 130 2.72 -1.29 -15.74
CA LYS A 130 1.65 -1.45 -14.74
C LYS A 130 2.02 -2.46 -13.65
N THR A 131 2.77 -3.49 -14.02
CA THR A 131 3.26 -4.53 -13.10
C THR A 131 4.28 -3.96 -12.11
N THR A 132 5.21 -3.13 -12.58
CA THR A 132 6.22 -2.46 -11.74
C THR A 132 5.56 -1.49 -10.77
N PHE A 133 4.60 -0.70 -11.26
CA PHE A 133 3.82 0.20 -10.41
C PHE A 133 3.04 -0.57 -9.33
N ALA A 134 2.28 -1.59 -9.70
CA ALA A 134 1.52 -2.41 -8.75
C ALA A 134 2.43 -3.08 -7.71
N SER A 135 3.60 -3.57 -8.14
CA SER A 135 4.59 -4.15 -7.23
C SER A 135 5.14 -3.12 -6.24
N ALA A 136 5.44 -1.89 -6.70
CA ALA A 136 5.91 -0.82 -5.82
C ALA A 136 4.81 -0.38 -4.83
N VAL A 137 3.55 -0.26 -5.29
CA VAL A 137 2.39 0.02 -4.42
C VAL A 137 2.22 -1.08 -3.37
N LYS A 138 2.26 -2.36 -3.77
CA LYS A 138 2.12 -3.47 -2.82
C LYS A 138 3.21 -3.42 -1.74
N LYS A 139 4.46 -3.19 -2.12
CA LYS A 139 5.58 -3.07 -1.18
C LYS A 139 5.42 -1.88 -0.23
N SER A 140 4.99 -0.71 -0.73
CA SER A 140 4.78 0.46 0.10
C SER A 140 3.64 0.27 1.10
N LEU A 141 2.55 -0.41 0.71
CA LEU A 141 1.46 -0.77 1.62
C LEU A 141 1.92 -1.77 2.69
N LEU A 142 2.67 -2.81 2.30
CA LEU A 142 3.24 -3.78 3.25
C LEU A 142 4.17 -3.10 4.25
N ASP A 143 5.03 -2.19 3.79
CA ASP A 143 5.94 -1.44 4.67
C ASP A 143 5.15 -0.53 5.63
N ALA A 144 4.12 0.19 5.15
CA ALA A 144 3.26 1.00 6.02
C ALA A 144 2.52 0.15 7.06
N VAL A 145 1.90 -0.97 6.64
CA VAL A 145 1.14 -1.87 7.54
C VAL A 145 2.06 -2.55 8.56
N SER A 146 3.33 -2.82 8.20
CA SER A 146 4.30 -3.39 9.15
C SER A 146 4.59 -2.46 10.34
N LYS A 147 4.44 -1.15 10.13
CA LYS A 147 4.68 -0.09 11.13
C LYS A 147 3.44 0.23 11.99
N MET A 148 2.26 -0.24 11.58
CA MET A 148 0.99 -0.09 12.32
C MET A 148 0.94 -1.05 13.51
#